data_8cd33cbdf6b7815440de640866454bab
#
_entry.id   8cd33cbdf6b7815440de640866454bab
#
_cell.length_a   1.000
_cell.length_b   1.000
_cell.length_c   1.000
_cell.angle_alpha   90.00
_cell.angle_beta   90.00
_cell.angle_gamma   90.00
#
_symmetry.space_group_name_H-M   'P 1'
#
loop_
_entity.id
_entity.type
_entity.pdbx_description
1 polymer ?
#
loop_
_entity_poly.entity_id
_entity_poly.type
_entity_poly.pdbx_seq_one_letter_code
_entity_poly.pdbx_strand_id
1 'polypeptide(L)'
;IRKSVKAFNLPSIELINYEADDLIATYSKKIIEAGAKVTIISSDKDLMQLVSDKVRLYDPMKSKVLGIKEVFEKFGVKPNQVIDVQSLAGDSSDNIPGVPGIGIKTASELINKYKTLDILLKRASEIPQNKRRETLLANKEKALLSKKLVTLKEDVPIKDELSSFILKKVQKEKLYNFLREMEFNRLLSQAISFYGDIDNNIVLNTPKTKVT
;
A
#
# COMPACT_ATOMS: atom_id res chain seq x y z
N ILE A 1 -4.19 -12.96 -11.75
CA ILE A 1 -3.17 -12.42 -10.82
C ILE A 1 -2.59 -13.53 -9.95
N ARG A 2 -3.37 -14.28 -9.10
CA ARG A 2 -2.83 -15.32 -8.19
C ARG A 2 -1.99 -16.38 -8.91
N LYS A 3 -2.42 -16.86 -10.08
CA LYS A 3 -1.64 -17.81 -10.89
C LYS A 3 -0.30 -17.21 -11.34
N SER A 4 -0.27 -15.93 -11.73
CA SER A 4 0.97 -15.27 -12.16
C SER A 4 1.97 -15.13 -11.00
N VAL A 5 1.53 -14.70 -9.82
CA VAL A 5 2.39 -14.60 -8.63
C VAL A 5 3.03 -15.95 -8.30
N LYS A 6 2.24 -17.04 -8.35
CA LYS A 6 2.75 -18.42 -8.16
C LYS A 6 3.73 -18.84 -9.27
N ALA A 7 3.45 -18.47 -10.54
CA ALA A 7 4.33 -18.80 -11.65
C ALA A 7 5.70 -18.11 -11.52
N PHE A 8 5.74 -16.89 -11.01
CA PHE A 8 6.99 -16.18 -10.67
C PHE A 8 7.66 -16.66 -9.39
N ASN A 9 7.08 -17.65 -8.69
CA ASN A 9 7.56 -18.15 -7.40
C ASN A 9 7.70 -17.07 -6.32
N LEU A 10 6.80 -16.08 -6.36
CA LEU A 10 6.76 -15.00 -5.39
C LEU A 10 5.85 -15.38 -4.20
N PRO A 11 6.21 -15.00 -2.98
CA PRO A 11 5.31 -15.12 -1.84
C PRO A 11 4.02 -14.32 -2.07
N SER A 12 2.90 -14.86 -1.62
CA SER A 12 1.59 -14.19 -1.67
C SER A 12 0.90 -14.42 -0.34
N ILE A 13 0.46 -13.33 0.27
CA ILE A 13 -0.17 -13.35 1.58
C ILE A 13 -1.59 -12.83 1.44
N GLU A 14 -2.51 -13.53 2.06
CA GLU A 14 -3.88 -13.07 2.26
C GLU A 14 -4.38 -13.55 3.63
N LEU A 15 -5.16 -12.73 4.28
CA LEU A 15 -5.79 -13.07 5.54
C LEU A 15 -7.25 -12.62 5.52
N ILE A 16 -8.17 -13.54 5.84
CA ILE A 16 -9.60 -13.25 5.87
C ILE A 16 -9.88 -12.15 6.91
N ASN A 17 -10.77 -11.23 6.58
CA ASN A 17 -11.18 -10.08 7.40
C ASN A 17 -10.13 -8.96 7.56
N TYR A 18 -9.05 -8.97 6.79
CA TYR A 18 -8.06 -7.90 6.76
C TYR A 18 -7.81 -7.45 5.34
N GLU A 19 -7.59 -6.17 5.15
CA GLU A 19 -7.21 -5.59 3.86
C GLU A 19 -5.71 -5.79 3.59
N ALA A 20 -5.33 -5.70 2.31
CA ALA A 20 -3.93 -5.81 1.92
C ALA A 20 -3.07 -4.75 2.62
N ASP A 21 -3.60 -3.55 2.79
CA ASP A 21 -2.91 -2.40 3.39
C ASP A 21 -2.62 -2.61 4.88
N ASP A 22 -3.52 -3.28 5.62
CA ASP A 22 -3.28 -3.70 7.00
C ASP A 22 -2.12 -4.71 7.09
N LEU A 23 -2.08 -5.65 6.14
CA LEU A 23 -0.98 -6.61 6.05
C LEU A 23 0.35 -5.92 5.72
N ILE A 24 0.33 -4.98 4.77
CA ILE A 24 1.51 -4.16 4.41
C ILE A 24 1.98 -3.36 5.61
N ALA A 25 1.07 -2.71 6.35
CA ALA A 25 1.41 -1.93 7.54
C ALA A 25 2.03 -2.82 8.63
N THR A 26 1.39 -3.96 8.92
CA THR A 26 1.87 -4.92 9.94
C THR A 26 3.23 -5.50 9.60
N TYR A 27 3.45 -5.93 8.35
CA TYR A 27 4.76 -6.44 7.92
C TYR A 27 5.82 -5.35 7.87
N SER A 28 5.47 -4.14 7.42
CA SER A 28 6.39 -3.00 7.42
C SER A 28 6.92 -2.74 8.84
N LYS A 29 6.04 -2.73 9.84
CA LYS A 29 6.42 -2.57 11.25
C LYS A 29 7.37 -3.67 11.72
N LYS A 30 7.04 -4.95 11.50
CA LYS A 30 7.91 -6.08 11.86
C LYS A 30 9.28 -6.02 11.19
N ILE A 31 9.33 -5.63 9.91
CA ILE A 31 10.59 -5.49 9.17
C ILE A 31 11.45 -4.36 9.75
N ILE A 32 10.85 -3.24 10.13
CA ILE A 32 11.54 -2.11 10.76
C ILE A 32 12.08 -2.51 12.13
N GLU A 33 11.30 -3.23 12.94
CA GLU A 33 11.71 -3.77 14.24
C GLU A 33 12.87 -4.75 14.11
N ALA A 34 12.92 -5.53 13.04
CA ALA A 34 14.05 -6.39 12.68
C ALA A 34 15.27 -5.63 12.13
N GLY A 35 15.23 -4.29 12.06
CA GLY A 35 16.36 -3.44 11.64
C GLY A 35 16.48 -3.21 10.13
N ALA A 36 15.59 -3.75 9.32
CA ALA A 36 15.63 -3.64 7.86
C ALA A 36 14.86 -2.40 7.34
N LYS A 37 14.96 -2.15 6.02
CA LYS A 37 14.24 -1.10 5.30
C LYS A 37 13.13 -1.70 4.44
N VAL A 38 12.08 -0.93 4.23
CA VAL A 38 10.91 -1.34 3.42
C VAL A 38 10.77 -0.44 2.20
N THR A 39 10.52 -1.05 1.04
CA THR A 39 10.02 -0.35 -0.13
C THR A 39 8.66 -0.93 -0.49
N ILE A 40 7.60 -0.14 -0.34
CA ILE A 40 6.22 -0.51 -0.69
C ILE A 40 6.01 -0.10 -2.14
N ILE A 41 5.60 -1.03 -3.00
CA ILE A 41 5.30 -0.75 -4.41
C ILE A 41 3.79 -0.58 -4.53
N SER A 42 3.33 0.66 -4.57
CA SER A 42 1.92 1.02 -4.69
C SER A 42 1.76 2.47 -5.15
N SER A 43 0.66 2.76 -5.85
CA SER A 43 0.21 4.13 -6.14
C SER A 43 -0.78 4.66 -5.11
N ASP A 44 -1.13 3.83 -4.11
CA ASP A 44 -2.08 4.17 -3.07
C ASP A 44 -1.52 5.23 -2.11
N LYS A 45 -2.30 6.31 -1.95
CA LYS A 45 -1.93 7.44 -1.09
C LYS A 45 -2.05 7.12 0.40
N ASP A 46 -2.88 6.15 0.76
CA ASP A 46 -3.15 5.82 2.16
C ASP A 46 -1.96 5.14 2.82
N LEU A 47 -1.17 4.41 2.02
CA LEU A 47 0.11 3.88 2.45
C LEU A 47 1.19 4.94 2.74
N MET A 48 0.95 6.22 2.37
CA MET A 48 1.88 7.31 2.69
C MET A 48 1.99 7.59 4.19
N GLN A 49 1.01 7.17 5.01
CA GLN A 49 1.10 7.23 6.46
C GLN A 49 2.24 6.37 7.04
N LEU A 50 2.68 5.34 6.32
CA LEU A 50 3.75 4.43 6.71
C LEU A 50 5.16 4.96 6.40
N VAL A 51 5.27 6.02 5.59
CA VAL A 51 6.55 6.56 5.14
C VAL A 51 7.38 7.06 6.33
N SER A 52 8.66 6.72 6.34
CA SER A 52 9.64 7.12 7.37
C SER A 52 11.05 7.06 6.79
N ASP A 53 12.07 7.26 7.61
CA ASP A 53 13.48 7.09 7.20
C ASP A 53 13.80 5.65 6.77
N LYS A 54 13.00 4.67 7.22
CA LYS A 54 13.17 3.25 6.88
C LYS A 54 12.13 2.72 5.90
N VAL A 55 11.03 3.46 5.65
CA VAL A 55 9.94 3.06 4.73
C VAL A 55 9.76 4.10 3.65
N ARG A 56 9.77 3.68 2.40
CA ARG A 56 9.42 4.49 1.24
C ARG A 56 8.43 3.78 0.35
N LEU A 57 7.65 4.55 -0.42
CA LEU A 57 6.82 4.02 -1.48
C LEU A 57 7.53 4.16 -2.83
N TYR A 58 7.22 3.26 -3.75
CA TYR A 58 7.52 3.40 -5.17
C TYR A 58 6.22 3.34 -5.95
N ASP A 59 5.86 4.43 -6.62
CA ASP A 59 4.70 4.49 -7.53
C ASP A 59 5.11 3.96 -8.91
N PRO A 60 4.67 2.76 -9.30
CA PRO A 60 5.06 2.17 -10.58
C PRO A 60 4.42 2.87 -11.78
N MET A 61 3.27 3.53 -11.58
CA MET A 61 2.57 4.25 -12.66
C MET A 61 3.31 5.52 -13.06
N LYS A 62 3.97 6.17 -12.09
CA LYS A 62 4.74 7.41 -12.30
C LYS A 62 6.24 7.16 -12.30
N SER A 63 6.67 5.92 -12.07
CA SER A 63 8.08 5.56 -11.91
C SER A 63 8.82 6.47 -10.89
N LYS A 64 8.15 6.79 -9.78
CA LYS A 64 8.63 7.75 -8.80
C LYS A 64 8.73 7.13 -7.40
N VAL A 65 9.84 7.43 -6.71
CA VAL A 65 9.98 7.14 -5.28
C VAL A 65 9.28 8.23 -4.48
N LEU A 66 8.50 7.84 -3.49
CA LEU A 66 7.77 8.73 -2.60
C LEU A 66 8.31 8.53 -1.18
N GLY A 67 9.00 9.55 -0.69
CA GLY A 67 9.54 9.64 0.66
C GLY A 67 8.86 10.74 1.47
N ILE A 68 9.49 11.13 2.56
CA ILE A 68 8.97 12.16 3.49
C ILE A 68 8.70 13.49 2.76
N LYS A 69 9.56 13.86 1.80
CA LYS A 69 9.41 15.08 1.01
C LYS A 69 8.12 15.06 0.18
N GLU A 70 7.88 13.98 -0.52
CA GLU A 70 6.70 13.82 -1.39
C GLU A 70 5.41 13.73 -0.57
N VAL A 71 5.45 13.13 0.62
CA VAL A 71 4.33 13.16 1.56
C VAL A 71 4.01 14.60 1.98
N PHE A 72 5.03 15.38 2.31
CA PHE A 72 4.87 16.78 2.67
C PHE A 72 4.33 17.63 1.49
N GLU A 73 4.83 17.40 0.28
CA GLU A 73 4.33 18.06 -0.93
C GLU A 73 2.84 17.76 -1.16
N LYS A 74 2.40 16.54 -0.88
CA LYS A 74 1.01 16.11 -1.11
C LYS A 74 0.04 16.51 -0.02
N PHE A 75 0.42 16.32 1.25
CA PHE A 75 -0.45 16.50 2.40
C PHE A 75 -0.17 17.77 3.21
N GLY A 76 0.96 18.46 2.98
CA GLY A 76 1.38 19.64 3.73
C GLY A 76 1.78 19.37 5.19
N VAL A 77 2.01 18.10 5.54
CA VAL A 77 2.38 17.63 6.88
C VAL A 77 3.41 16.50 6.82
N LYS A 78 3.98 16.13 7.95
CA LYS A 78 4.86 14.97 8.07
C LYS A 78 4.06 13.66 7.95
N PRO A 79 4.68 12.52 7.58
CA PRO A 79 3.98 11.23 7.43
C PRO A 79 3.14 10.83 8.64
N ASN A 80 3.65 10.99 9.84
CA ASN A 80 2.94 10.67 11.09
C ASN A 80 1.71 11.54 11.38
N GLN A 81 1.43 12.53 10.54
CA GLN A 81 0.26 13.42 10.64
C GLN A 81 -0.71 13.23 9.45
N VAL A 82 -0.40 12.35 8.51
CA VAL A 82 -1.24 12.09 7.33
C VAL A 82 -2.62 11.59 7.75
N ILE A 83 -2.68 10.67 8.72
CA ILE A 83 -3.93 10.16 9.29
C ILE A 83 -4.82 11.31 9.77
N ASP A 84 -4.28 12.27 10.51
CA ASP A 84 -5.05 13.38 11.06
C ASP A 84 -5.55 14.34 9.97
N VAL A 85 -4.76 14.55 8.91
CA VAL A 85 -5.18 15.34 7.74
C VAL A 85 -6.29 14.64 6.98
N GLN A 86 -6.16 13.35 6.69
CA GLN A 86 -7.18 12.56 6.00
C GLN A 86 -8.46 12.43 6.83
N SER A 87 -8.34 12.33 8.15
CA SER A 87 -9.51 12.32 9.06
C SER A 87 -10.38 13.56 8.95
N LEU A 88 -9.75 14.70 8.68
CA LEU A 88 -10.45 15.99 8.49
C LEU A 88 -10.93 16.17 7.05
N ALA A 89 -10.05 15.87 6.07
CA ALA A 89 -10.35 16.11 4.66
C ALA A 89 -11.35 15.07 4.09
N GLY A 90 -11.37 13.87 4.66
CA GLY A 90 -12.09 12.73 4.11
C GLY A 90 -11.47 12.20 2.83
N ASP A 91 -12.08 11.16 2.30
CA ASP A 91 -11.76 10.55 1.02
C ASP A 91 -13.02 10.04 0.33
N SER A 92 -13.38 10.63 -0.80
CA SER A 92 -14.58 10.23 -1.55
C SER A 92 -14.41 8.90 -2.28
N SER A 93 -13.17 8.50 -2.63
CA SER A 93 -12.90 7.21 -3.27
C SER A 93 -13.19 6.05 -2.33
N ASP A 94 -12.89 6.22 -1.05
CA ASP A 94 -13.02 5.20 -0.02
C ASP A 94 -14.22 5.44 0.91
N ASN A 95 -15.11 6.36 0.50
CA ASN A 95 -16.30 6.72 1.27
C ASN A 95 -16.01 7.19 2.70
N ILE A 96 -14.88 7.86 2.90
CA ILE A 96 -14.48 8.42 4.18
C ILE A 96 -15.06 9.82 4.32
N PRO A 97 -15.93 10.08 5.31
CA PRO A 97 -16.75 11.29 5.32
C PRO A 97 -15.96 12.58 5.54
N GLY A 98 -14.92 12.56 6.35
CA GLY A 98 -14.22 13.78 6.78
C GLY A 98 -15.12 14.81 7.47
N VAL A 99 -14.67 16.05 7.47
CA VAL A 99 -15.43 17.20 7.97
C VAL A 99 -15.88 18.06 6.79
N PRO A 100 -17.18 18.32 6.60
CA PRO A 100 -17.67 19.09 5.47
C PRO A 100 -16.96 20.44 5.29
N GLY A 101 -16.51 20.73 4.06
CA GLY A 101 -15.83 21.98 3.73
C GLY A 101 -14.37 22.08 4.22
N ILE A 102 -13.81 21.03 4.80
CA ILE A 102 -12.39 20.95 5.15
C ILE A 102 -11.69 20.04 4.15
N GLY A 103 -10.99 20.62 3.17
CA GLY A 103 -10.09 19.87 2.28
C GLY A 103 -8.67 19.78 2.82
N ILE A 104 -7.78 19.07 2.08
CA ILE A 104 -6.40 18.79 2.49
C ILE A 104 -5.65 20.07 2.93
N LYS A 105 -5.75 21.18 2.19
CA LYS A 105 -5.06 22.42 2.52
C LYS A 105 -5.48 22.97 3.89
N THR A 106 -6.78 23.04 4.15
CA THR A 106 -7.29 23.52 5.45
C THR A 106 -6.98 22.54 6.57
N ALA A 107 -7.09 21.25 6.30
CA ALA A 107 -6.73 20.19 7.25
C ALA A 107 -5.26 20.29 7.65
N SER A 108 -4.36 20.45 6.67
CA SER A 108 -2.92 20.57 6.95
C SER A 108 -2.57 21.85 7.74
N GLU A 109 -3.20 22.98 7.45
CA GLU A 109 -3.05 24.21 8.24
C GLU A 109 -3.44 23.99 9.71
N LEU A 110 -4.57 23.32 9.95
CA LEU A 110 -5.06 23.02 11.28
C LEU A 110 -4.12 22.03 12.02
N ILE A 111 -3.72 20.95 11.37
CA ILE A 111 -2.83 19.93 11.98
C ILE A 111 -1.43 20.52 12.23
N ASN A 112 -0.90 21.34 11.35
CA ASN A 112 0.38 22.03 11.60
C ASN A 112 0.30 22.95 12.83
N LYS A 113 -0.84 23.63 13.05
CA LYS A 113 -1.06 24.51 14.19
C LYS A 113 -1.32 23.74 15.50
N TYR A 114 -2.23 22.78 15.46
CA TYR A 114 -2.68 22.06 16.66
C TYR A 114 -1.97 20.73 16.90
N LYS A 115 -1.11 20.28 15.97
CA LYS A 115 -0.25 19.08 15.98
C LYS A 115 -0.99 17.77 15.73
N THR A 116 -2.11 17.52 16.39
CA THR A 116 -2.91 16.30 16.23
C THR A 116 -4.40 16.62 16.15
N LEU A 117 -5.19 15.71 15.55
CA LEU A 117 -6.65 15.80 15.51
C LEU A 117 -7.23 15.89 16.92
N ASP A 118 -6.72 15.09 17.84
CA ASP A 118 -7.24 15.05 19.22
C ASP A 118 -7.08 16.40 19.95
N ILE A 119 -5.92 17.05 19.79
CA ILE A 119 -5.68 18.39 20.35
C ILE A 119 -6.55 19.41 19.63
N LEU A 120 -6.66 19.35 18.31
CA LEU A 120 -7.51 20.22 17.52
C LEU A 120 -8.98 20.15 18.00
N LEU A 121 -9.52 18.94 18.16
CA LEU A 121 -10.91 18.77 18.61
C LEU A 121 -11.17 19.27 20.04
N LYS A 122 -10.19 19.12 20.94
CA LYS A 122 -10.27 19.67 22.30
C LYS A 122 -10.25 21.21 22.31
N ARG A 123 -9.49 21.80 21.38
CA ARG A 123 -9.28 23.24 21.28
C ARG A 123 -10.05 23.90 20.14
N ALA A 124 -11.05 23.22 19.58
CA ALA A 124 -11.82 23.71 18.43
C ALA A 124 -12.51 25.07 18.69
N SER A 125 -12.88 25.34 19.93
CA SER A 125 -13.46 26.65 20.35
C SER A 125 -12.51 27.84 20.15
N GLU A 126 -11.20 27.60 20.10
CA GLU A 126 -10.17 28.64 19.91
C GLU A 126 -9.95 29.02 18.44
N ILE A 127 -10.61 28.36 17.49
CA ILE A 127 -10.50 28.67 16.08
C ILE A 127 -11.13 30.00 15.77
N PRO A 128 -10.36 30.98 15.22
CA PRO A 128 -10.87 32.33 15.00
C PRO A 128 -12.01 32.41 13.99
N GLN A 129 -11.96 31.55 12.93
CA GLN A 129 -12.95 31.56 11.86
C GLN A 129 -14.26 30.90 12.35
N ASN A 130 -15.32 31.67 12.56
CA ASN A 130 -16.58 31.20 13.09
C ASN A 130 -17.14 29.98 12.35
N LYS A 131 -17.27 30.06 11.04
CA LYS A 131 -17.81 28.98 10.22
C LYS A 131 -17.00 27.68 10.37
N ARG A 132 -15.65 27.78 10.34
CA ARG A 132 -14.75 26.63 10.49
C ARG A 132 -14.88 26.02 11.89
N ARG A 133 -14.93 26.85 12.92
CA ARG A 133 -15.12 26.42 14.30
C ARG A 133 -16.46 25.68 14.51
N GLU A 134 -17.55 26.25 14.05
CA GLU A 134 -18.88 25.65 14.13
C GLU A 134 -18.95 24.32 13.38
N THR A 135 -18.43 24.28 12.15
CA THR A 135 -18.40 23.06 11.36
C THR A 135 -17.61 21.96 12.06
N LEU A 136 -16.46 22.27 12.63
CA LEU A 136 -15.61 21.31 13.34
C LEU A 136 -16.29 20.80 14.61
N LEU A 137 -16.91 21.69 15.40
CA LEU A 137 -17.66 21.33 16.61
C LEU A 137 -18.84 20.42 16.29
N ALA A 138 -19.60 20.74 15.24
CA ALA A 138 -20.74 19.95 14.80
C ALA A 138 -20.39 18.59 14.18
N ASN A 139 -19.16 18.38 13.72
CA ASN A 139 -18.76 17.17 13.03
C ASN A 139 -17.59 16.40 13.71
N LYS A 140 -17.41 16.57 15.02
CA LYS A 140 -16.38 15.85 15.79
C LYS A 140 -16.44 14.35 15.59
N GLU A 141 -17.64 13.78 15.70
CA GLU A 141 -17.85 12.32 15.55
C GLU A 141 -17.48 11.83 14.15
N LYS A 142 -17.76 12.62 13.12
CA LYS A 142 -17.36 12.27 11.74
C LYS A 142 -15.83 12.27 11.58
N ALA A 143 -15.14 13.25 12.18
CA ALA A 143 -13.68 13.28 12.15
C ALA A 143 -13.06 12.07 12.88
N LEU A 144 -13.62 11.69 14.03
CA LEU A 144 -13.18 10.53 14.79
C LEU A 144 -13.48 9.22 14.07
N LEU A 145 -14.66 9.12 13.43
CA LEU A 145 -14.98 7.97 12.58
C LEU A 145 -14.01 7.88 11.41
N SER A 146 -13.76 8.98 10.71
CA SER A 146 -12.81 9.04 9.62
C SER A 146 -11.41 8.62 10.07
N LYS A 147 -10.96 9.05 11.26
CA LYS A 147 -9.68 8.62 11.84
C LYS A 147 -9.59 7.10 11.98
N LYS A 148 -10.66 6.47 12.46
CA LYS A 148 -10.71 5.00 12.57
C LYS A 148 -10.64 4.31 11.21
N LEU A 149 -11.29 4.89 10.19
CA LEU A 149 -11.35 4.31 8.84
C LEU A 149 -10.03 4.45 8.08
N VAL A 150 -9.32 5.60 8.21
CA VAL A 150 -8.06 5.83 7.50
C VAL A 150 -6.84 5.24 8.19
N THR A 151 -6.95 4.87 9.47
CA THR A 151 -5.81 4.33 10.23
C THR A 151 -5.61 2.85 9.88
N LEU A 152 -4.49 2.54 9.27
CA LEU A 152 -4.10 1.18 8.95
C LEU A 152 -3.78 0.39 10.22
N LYS A 153 -4.16 -0.88 10.22
CA LYS A 153 -3.91 -1.78 11.33
C LYS A 153 -2.50 -2.36 11.24
N GLU A 154 -1.71 -2.16 12.29
CA GLU A 154 -0.30 -2.59 12.36
C GLU A 154 -0.07 -3.81 13.28
N ASP A 155 -1.15 -4.43 13.73
CA ASP A 155 -1.16 -5.56 14.67
C ASP A 155 -2.01 -6.75 14.19
N VAL A 156 -2.09 -6.93 12.87
CA VAL A 156 -2.77 -8.08 12.26
C VAL A 156 -2.12 -9.38 12.77
N PRO A 157 -2.91 -10.42 13.12
CA PRO A 157 -2.37 -11.68 13.64
C PRO A 157 -1.76 -12.54 12.52
N ILE A 158 -0.68 -12.05 11.94
CA ILE A 158 0.07 -12.73 10.87
C ILE A 158 0.83 -13.92 11.44
N LYS A 159 0.84 -15.04 10.69
CA LYS A 159 1.49 -16.29 11.09
C LYS A 159 2.83 -16.52 10.39
N ASP A 160 2.98 -15.93 9.20
CA ASP A 160 4.17 -16.16 8.38
C ASP A 160 5.36 -15.37 8.93
N GLU A 161 6.48 -16.08 9.08
CA GLU A 161 7.76 -15.49 9.49
C GLU A 161 8.40 -14.73 8.33
N LEU A 162 9.15 -13.64 8.62
CA LEU A 162 9.83 -12.85 7.60
C LEU A 162 10.79 -13.68 6.74
N SER A 163 11.37 -14.73 7.30
CA SER A 163 12.23 -15.69 6.61
C SER A 163 11.53 -16.43 5.45
N SER A 164 10.21 -16.59 5.52
CA SER A 164 9.42 -17.24 4.47
C SER A 164 9.30 -16.39 3.19
N PHE A 165 9.59 -15.09 3.26
CA PHE A 165 9.49 -14.14 2.16
C PHE A 165 10.80 -13.92 1.40
N ILE A 166 11.84 -14.71 1.70
CA ILE A 166 13.07 -14.67 0.93
C ILE A 166 12.76 -14.99 -0.53
N LEU A 167 13.21 -14.10 -1.43
CA LEU A 167 13.02 -14.26 -2.86
C LEU A 167 13.64 -15.58 -3.35
N LYS A 168 12.82 -16.46 -3.89
CA LYS A 168 13.24 -17.75 -4.44
C LYS A 168 13.53 -17.62 -5.93
N LYS A 169 14.41 -18.46 -6.44
CA LYS A 169 14.66 -18.54 -7.89
C LYS A 169 13.36 -18.87 -8.62
N VAL A 170 13.15 -18.22 -9.76
CA VAL A 170 12.02 -18.49 -10.65
C VAL A 170 12.12 -19.93 -11.15
N GLN A 171 10.99 -20.63 -11.12
CA GLN A 171 10.86 -21.97 -11.72
C GLN A 171 10.50 -21.77 -13.19
N LYS A 172 11.54 -21.71 -14.08
CA LYS A 172 11.40 -21.37 -15.50
C LYS A 172 10.28 -22.14 -16.18
N GLU A 173 10.21 -23.44 -15.98
CA GLU A 173 9.19 -24.30 -16.58
C GLU A 173 7.77 -23.87 -16.22
N LYS A 174 7.51 -23.63 -14.94
CA LYS A 174 6.20 -23.18 -14.47
C LYS A 174 5.85 -21.80 -15.01
N LEU A 175 6.82 -20.87 -15.03
CA LEU A 175 6.60 -19.53 -15.58
C LEU A 175 6.30 -19.59 -17.07
N TYR A 176 7.11 -20.32 -17.85
CA TYR A 176 6.94 -20.36 -19.30
C TYR A 176 5.65 -21.08 -19.71
N ASN A 177 5.26 -22.14 -19.00
CA ASN A 177 3.98 -22.81 -19.22
C ASN A 177 2.80 -21.90 -18.91
N PHE A 178 2.85 -21.14 -17.79
CA PHE A 178 1.84 -20.14 -17.49
C PHE A 178 1.74 -19.06 -18.58
N LEU A 179 2.87 -18.52 -19.04
CA LEU A 179 2.88 -17.47 -20.07
C LEU A 179 2.36 -17.99 -21.42
N ARG A 180 2.63 -19.28 -21.77
CA ARG A 180 2.05 -19.93 -22.96
C ARG A 180 0.55 -20.16 -22.81
N GLU A 181 0.10 -20.69 -21.66
CA GLU A 181 -1.33 -20.90 -21.36
C GLU A 181 -2.14 -19.61 -21.49
N MET A 182 -1.54 -18.49 -21.09
CA MET A 182 -2.17 -17.16 -21.16
C MET A 182 -1.95 -16.45 -22.51
N GLU A 183 -1.28 -17.09 -23.48
CA GLU A 183 -0.94 -16.51 -24.77
C GLU A 183 -0.13 -15.21 -24.70
N PHE A 184 0.64 -15.02 -23.63
CA PHE A 184 1.48 -13.84 -23.38
C PHE A 184 2.82 -13.94 -24.09
N ASN A 185 2.80 -14.07 -25.43
CA ASN A 185 3.98 -14.36 -26.26
C ASN A 185 5.13 -13.35 -26.07
N ARG A 186 4.80 -12.04 -25.98
CA ARG A 186 5.82 -11.01 -25.74
C ARG A 186 6.49 -11.17 -24.38
N LEU A 187 5.71 -11.41 -23.33
CA LEU A 187 6.24 -11.62 -21.98
C LEU A 187 7.03 -12.93 -21.89
N LEU A 188 6.63 -13.97 -22.61
CA LEU A 188 7.37 -15.22 -22.71
C LEU A 188 8.76 -14.99 -23.31
N SER A 189 8.84 -14.28 -24.45
CA SER A 189 10.13 -13.96 -25.10
C SER A 189 11.02 -13.13 -24.16
N GLN A 190 10.47 -12.16 -23.44
CA GLN A 190 11.20 -11.38 -22.45
C GLN A 190 11.68 -12.24 -21.28
N ALA A 191 10.83 -13.13 -20.78
CA ALA A 191 11.18 -14.03 -19.68
C ALA A 191 12.31 -14.99 -20.07
N ILE A 192 12.28 -15.56 -21.28
CA ILE A 192 13.34 -16.42 -21.81
C ILE A 192 14.64 -15.63 -21.96
N SER A 193 14.58 -14.40 -22.49
CA SER A 193 15.75 -13.53 -22.60
C SER A 193 16.38 -13.19 -21.24
N PHE A 194 15.55 -12.99 -20.20
CA PHE A 194 16.00 -12.60 -18.87
C PHE A 194 16.47 -13.76 -18.01
N TYR A 195 15.73 -14.88 -18.01
CA TYR A 195 15.99 -16.04 -17.15
C TYR A 195 16.76 -17.16 -17.87
N GLY A 196 16.95 -17.07 -19.18
CA GLY A 196 17.53 -18.11 -20.03
C GLY A 196 16.51 -19.18 -20.41
N ASP A 197 16.87 -20.00 -21.39
CA ASP A 197 16.02 -21.12 -21.82
C ASP A 197 15.98 -22.25 -20.77
N ILE A 198 15.05 -23.18 -20.93
CA ILE A 198 14.99 -24.40 -20.13
C ILE A 198 16.10 -25.33 -20.70
N ASP A 199 17.02 -25.78 -19.84
CA ASP A 199 18.04 -26.75 -20.26
C ASP A 199 17.36 -28.02 -20.81
N ASN A 200 17.51 -28.24 -22.11
CA ASN A 200 16.90 -29.34 -22.88
C ASN A 200 17.51 -30.69 -22.56
N ASN A 201 17.68 -31.07 -21.30
CA ASN A 201 18.03 -32.42 -20.90
C ASN A 201 16.81 -33.27 -20.49
N ILE A 202 15.58 -32.78 -20.73
CA ILE A 202 14.37 -33.59 -20.56
C ILE A 202 13.79 -33.84 -21.96
N VAL A 203 13.99 -35.04 -22.47
CA VAL A 203 13.37 -35.57 -23.68
C VAL A 203 11.86 -35.39 -23.59
N LEU A 204 11.30 -34.54 -24.47
CA LEU A 204 9.86 -34.37 -24.63
C LEU A 204 9.29 -35.68 -25.21
N ASN A 205 8.73 -36.51 -24.34
CA ASN A 205 7.80 -37.56 -24.77
C ASN A 205 6.46 -36.87 -25.15
N THR A 206 6.42 -36.34 -26.35
CA THR A 206 5.14 -35.98 -26.98
C THR A 206 4.48 -37.27 -27.47
N PRO A 207 3.25 -37.61 -27.02
CA PRO A 207 2.50 -38.68 -27.66
C PRO A 207 2.17 -38.25 -29.08
N LYS A 208 2.71 -38.98 -30.05
CA LYS A 208 2.33 -38.88 -31.47
C LYS A 208 0.86 -39.31 -31.56
N THR A 209 -0.07 -38.38 -31.66
CA THR A 209 -1.44 -38.67 -32.06
C THR A 209 -1.41 -39.09 -33.52
N LYS A 210 -1.58 -40.39 -33.78
CA LYS A 210 -1.86 -40.90 -35.13
C LYS A 210 -3.27 -40.41 -35.51
N VAL A 211 -3.33 -39.55 -36.49
CA VAL A 211 -4.57 -39.29 -37.24
C VAL A 211 -4.74 -40.42 -38.22
N THR A 212 -5.75 -41.22 -38.05
CA THR A 212 -6.33 -42.13 -39.06
C THR A 212 -7.49 -41.45 -39.73
#